data_46d33acdea3c38dd82e9e21634254641
#
_entry.id   46d33acdea3c38dd82e9e21634254641
#
_cell.length_a   1.000
_cell.length_b   1.000
_cell.length_c   1.000
_cell.angle_alpha   90.00
_cell.angle_beta   90.00
_cell.angle_gamma   90.00
#
_symmetry.space_group_name_H-M   'P 1'
#
loop_
_entity.id
_entity.type
_entity.pdbx_description
1 polymer ?
#
loop_
_entity_poly.entity_id
_entity_poly.type
_entity_poly.pdbx_seq_one_letter_code
_entity_poly.pdbx_strand_id
1 'polypeptide(L)'
;MTAKPGDVSAAQVAAIYARQLTIGAARERVFDAIATRDGPRHWWTTVVTGSAAPGGELRFGFAGLDEQIVMHVDAVRPPFAVGWSCVAHTRDEEWTGTQLRFELADRGPQACELDFRHIGISPEVVAEGWDVFLASLAAYAEHGEGRPFGA
;
A
#
# COMPACT_ATOMS: atom_id res chain seq x y z
N MET A 1 5.06 25.90 -18.34
CA MET A 1 3.86 25.22 -18.88
C MET A 1 2.88 24.95 -17.76
N THR A 2 1.65 25.34 -17.96
CA THR A 2 0.61 25.20 -16.94
C THR A 2 0.02 23.79 -17.03
N ALA A 3 -0.12 23.10 -15.89
CA ALA A 3 -0.79 21.82 -15.83
C ALA A 3 -2.27 21.96 -16.17
N LYS A 4 -2.84 20.98 -16.86
CA LYS A 4 -4.27 20.95 -17.12
C LYS A 4 -5.04 20.63 -15.86
N PRO A 5 -6.32 21.06 -15.73
CA PRO A 5 -7.15 20.63 -14.60
C PRO A 5 -7.18 19.10 -14.51
N GLY A 6 -6.90 18.58 -13.32
CA GLY A 6 -6.85 17.14 -13.09
C GLY A 6 -5.47 16.50 -13.29
N ASP A 7 -4.52 17.21 -13.89
CA ASP A 7 -3.15 16.71 -14.00
C ASP A 7 -2.39 16.98 -12.71
N VAL A 8 -1.50 16.04 -12.35
CA VAL A 8 -0.57 16.27 -11.25
C VAL A 8 0.53 17.23 -11.71
N SER A 9 1.09 17.99 -10.78
CA SER A 9 2.21 18.88 -11.07
C SER A 9 3.45 18.06 -11.43
N ALA A 10 4.42 18.67 -12.10
CA ALA A 10 5.69 18.02 -12.41
C ALA A 10 6.41 17.56 -11.14
N ALA A 11 6.33 18.35 -10.06
CA ALA A 11 6.92 17.99 -8.77
C ALA A 11 6.24 16.75 -8.18
N GLN A 12 4.91 16.64 -8.28
CA GLN A 12 4.19 15.46 -7.80
C GLN A 12 4.52 14.22 -8.63
N VAL A 13 4.63 14.35 -9.95
CA VAL A 13 5.00 13.22 -10.82
C VAL A 13 6.41 12.76 -10.50
N ALA A 14 7.34 13.69 -10.22
CA ALA A 14 8.72 13.36 -9.86
C ALA A 14 8.84 12.84 -8.42
N ALA A 15 7.86 13.17 -7.54
CA ALA A 15 7.89 12.76 -6.14
C ALA A 15 7.31 11.35 -6.01
N ILE A 16 8.19 10.36 -5.98
CA ILE A 16 7.80 8.95 -5.88
C ILE A 16 8.72 8.28 -4.87
N TYR A 17 8.09 7.59 -3.90
CA TYR A 17 8.80 6.61 -3.09
C TYR A 17 8.64 5.25 -3.77
N ALA A 18 9.73 4.57 -4.07
CA ALA A 18 9.72 3.28 -4.74
C ALA A 18 10.61 2.30 -4.02
N ARG A 19 10.13 1.06 -3.89
CA ARG A 19 10.90 -0.05 -3.30
C ARG A 19 10.66 -1.32 -4.10
N GLN A 20 11.72 -2.11 -4.26
CA GLN A 20 11.63 -3.47 -4.76
C GLN A 20 12.09 -4.42 -3.67
N LEU A 21 11.28 -5.47 -3.42
CA LEU A 21 11.60 -6.49 -2.43
C LEU A 21 11.45 -7.86 -3.08
N THR A 22 12.44 -8.72 -2.82
CA THR A 22 12.27 -10.14 -3.08
C THR A 22 11.68 -10.78 -1.84
N ILE A 23 10.53 -11.44 -2.00
CA ILE A 23 9.80 -12.07 -0.90
C ILE A 23 9.81 -13.58 -1.11
N GLY A 24 10.21 -14.32 -0.08
CA GLY A 24 10.28 -15.77 -0.11
C GLY A 24 8.92 -16.43 0.12
N ALA A 25 7.93 -16.05 -0.68
CA ALA A 25 6.58 -16.61 -0.67
C ALA A 25 6.01 -16.52 -2.07
N ALA A 26 5.07 -17.41 -2.39
CA ALA A 26 4.39 -17.41 -3.68
C ALA A 26 3.68 -16.06 -3.92
N ARG A 27 3.67 -15.63 -5.18
CA ARG A 27 3.04 -14.37 -5.57
C ARG A 27 1.58 -14.27 -5.11
N GLU A 28 0.83 -15.36 -5.22
CA GLU A 28 -0.57 -15.42 -4.82
C GLU A 28 -0.76 -15.12 -3.33
N ARG A 29 0.16 -15.59 -2.51
CA ARG A 29 0.12 -15.36 -1.06
C ARG A 29 0.37 -13.89 -0.73
N VAL A 30 1.33 -13.27 -1.38
CA VAL A 30 1.61 -11.83 -1.20
C VAL A 30 0.45 -11.01 -1.73
N PHE A 31 -0.11 -11.39 -2.87
CA PHE A 31 -1.27 -10.73 -3.44
C PHE A 31 -2.45 -10.74 -2.45
N ASP A 32 -2.76 -11.89 -1.84
CA ASP A 32 -3.87 -11.99 -0.88
C ASP A 32 -3.63 -11.14 0.37
N ALA A 33 -2.38 -10.98 0.78
CA ALA A 33 -2.04 -10.12 1.91
C ALA A 33 -2.30 -8.64 1.63
N ILE A 34 -2.37 -8.24 0.37
CA ILE A 34 -2.61 -6.85 -0.04
C ILE A 34 -4.06 -6.65 -0.49
N ALA A 35 -4.58 -7.57 -1.30
CA ALA A 35 -5.80 -7.39 -2.07
C ALA A 35 -7.10 -7.70 -1.29
N THR A 36 -7.00 -8.09 -0.04
CA THR A 36 -8.15 -8.39 0.80
C THR A 36 -8.28 -7.37 1.92
N ARG A 37 -9.48 -7.22 2.48
CA ARG A 37 -9.67 -6.37 3.65
C ARG A 37 -8.90 -6.89 4.86
N ASP A 38 -8.86 -8.19 5.04
CA ASP A 38 -8.20 -8.82 6.18
C ASP A 38 -6.67 -8.80 6.07
N GLY A 39 -6.13 -8.87 4.85
CA GLY A 39 -4.69 -8.94 4.62
C GLY A 39 -3.89 -7.85 5.34
N PRO A 40 -4.16 -6.56 5.11
CA PRO A 40 -3.39 -5.49 5.74
C PRO A 40 -3.46 -5.45 7.26
N ARG A 41 -4.43 -6.11 7.89
CA ARG A 41 -4.50 -6.24 9.35
C ARG A 41 -3.31 -6.98 9.93
N HIS A 42 -2.68 -7.80 9.13
CA HIS A 42 -1.57 -8.66 9.57
C HIS A 42 -0.20 -8.00 9.39
N TRP A 43 -0.13 -6.93 8.61
CA TRP A 43 1.17 -6.32 8.36
C TRP A 43 1.20 -4.79 8.44
N TRP A 44 0.07 -4.10 8.29
CA TRP A 44 0.04 -2.63 8.34
C TRP A 44 -0.59 -2.12 9.63
N THR A 45 -1.90 -2.30 9.78
CA THR A 45 -2.62 -1.89 10.99
C THR A 45 -3.76 -2.85 11.27
N THR A 46 -4.01 -3.12 12.56
CA THR A 46 -5.04 -4.07 12.96
C THR A 46 -6.46 -3.60 12.71
N VAL A 47 -6.67 -2.30 12.49
CA VAL A 47 -8.00 -1.72 12.27
C VAL A 47 -8.18 -1.41 10.79
N VAL A 48 -8.81 -2.33 10.07
CA VAL A 48 -9.12 -2.16 8.64
C VAL A 48 -10.59 -2.51 8.44
N THR A 49 -11.34 -1.59 7.82
CA THR A 49 -12.76 -1.78 7.51
C THR A 49 -13.01 -1.41 6.05
N GLY A 50 -14.20 -1.69 5.56
CA GLY A 50 -14.61 -1.33 4.20
C GLY A 50 -14.52 -2.49 3.22
N SER A 51 -14.26 -2.18 1.96
CA SER A 51 -14.25 -3.15 0.87
C SER A 51 -12.98 -3.05 0.05
N ALA A 52 -12.34 -4.20 -0.19
CA ALA A 52 -11.14 -4.32 -1.03
C ALA A 52 -11.49 -4.56 -2.50
N ALA A 53 -12.77 -4.65 -2.87
CA ALA A 53 -13.19 -4.82 -4.25
C ALA A 53 -12.92 -3.56 -5.08
N PRO A 54 -12.70 -3.69 -6.40
CA PRO A 54 -12.54 -2.52 -7.27
C PRO A 54 -13.71 -1.55 -7.11
N GLY A 55 -13.41 -0.26 -6.97
CA GLY A 55 -14.40 0.77 -6.71
C GLY A 55 -14.81 0.92 -5.25
N GLY A 56 -14.36 0.02 -4.37
CA GLY A 56 -14.62 0.10 -2.94
C GLY A 56 -13.69 1.07 -2.22
N GLU A 57 -13.94 1.26 -0.94
CA GLU A 57 -13.06 2.04 -0.06
C GLU A 57 -12.61 1.20 1.12
N LEU A 58 -11.31 1.26 1.38
CA LEU A 58 -10.70 0.71 2.58
C LEU A 58 -10.40 1.83 3.55
N ARG A 59 -10.68 1.60 4.83
CA ARG A 59 -10.40 2.54 5.90
C ARG A 59 -9.42 1.92 6.87
N PHE A 60 -8.31 2.59 7.07
CA PHE A 60 -7.23 2.16 7.94
C PHE A 60 -7.22 3.06 9.16
N GLY A 61 -7.53 2.48 10.32
CA GLY A 61 -7.44 3.16 11.60
C GLY A 61 -6.19 2.72 12.35
N PHE A 62 -5.90 3.40 13.45
CA PHE A 62 -4.71 3.09 14.25
C PHE A 62 -5.12 3.06 15.72
N ALA A 63 -5.02 1.88 16.31
CA ALA A 63 -5.50 1.64 17.67
C ALA A 63 -4.93 2.65 18.67
N GLY A 64 -5.81 3.31 19.42
CA GLY A 64 -5.41 4.32 20.40
C GLY A 64 -5.12 5.70 19.83
N LEU A 65 -5.18 5.86 18.51
CA LEU A 65 -4.97 7.14 17.83
C LEU A 65 -6.23 7.60 17.11
N ASP A 66 -6.41 8.90 17.03
CA ASP A 66 -7.49 9.52 16.24
C ASP A 66 -6.97 9.76 14.81
N GLU A 67 -6.53 8.69 14.18
CA GLU A 67 -5.95 8.73 12.83
C GLU A 67 -6.71 7.76 11.94
N GLN A 68 -7.01 8.22 10.72
CA GLN A 68 -7.66 7.39 9.72
C GLN A 68 -7.13 7.74 8.33
N ILE A 69 -6.88 6.69 7.55
CA ILE A 69 -6.51 6.81 6.14
C ILE A 69 -7.61 6.12 5.33
N VAL A 70 -8.14 6.81 4.32
CA VAL A 70 -9.16 6.27 3.44
C VAL A 70 -8.57 6.07 2.05
N MET A 71 -8.61 4.85 1.55
CA MET A 71 -8.12 4.48 0.23
C MET A 71 -9.27 4.04 -0.66
N HIS A 72 -9.36 4.64 -1.85
CA HIS A 72 -10.21 4.14 -2.91
C HIS A 72 -9.47 3.02 -3.64
N VAL A 73 -10.14 1.90 -3.89
CA VAL A 73 -9.55 0.77 -4.61
C VAL A 73 -9.73 1.02 -6.11
N ASP A 74 -8.64 1.40 -6.78
CA ASP A 74 -8.67 1.75 -8.21
C ASP A 74 -8.67 0.51 -9.10
N ALA A 75 -7.83 -0.48 -8.76
CA ALA A 75 -7.68 -1.66 -9.57
C ALA A 75 -7.24 -2.86 -8.72
N VAL A 76 -7.75 -4.02 -9.07
CA VAL A 76 -7.33 -5.31 -8.51
C VAL A 76 -7.17 -6.26 -9.69
N ARG A 77 -5.94 -6.71 -9.93
CA ARG A 77 -5.57 -7.58 -11.04
C ARG A 77 -4.88 -8.83 -10.50
N PRO A 78 -5.65 -9.86 -10.11
CA PRO A 78 -5.10 -11.07 -9.51
C PRO A 78 -4.23 -11.85 -10.50
N PRO A 79 -3.08 -12.38 -10.10
CA PRO A 79 -2.35 -12.08 -8.86
C PRO A 79 -1.23 -11.06 -9.06
N PHE A 80 -1.40 -10.11 -9.98
CA PHE A 80 -0.35 -9.25 -10.52
C PHE A 80 -0.24 -7.89 -9.85
N ALA A 81 -1.37 -7.27 -9.52
CA ALA A 81 -1.31 -5.86 -9.12
C ALA A 81 -2.52 -5.41 -8.31
N VAL A 82 -2.27 -4.44 -7.43
CA VAL A 82 -3.29 -3.70 -6.68
C VAL A 82 -2.93 -2.22 -6.75
N GLY A 83 -3.92 -1.38 -6.99
CA GLY A 83 -3.75 0.07 -6.98
C GLY A 83 -4.79 0.73 -6.10
N TRP A 84 -4.35 1.65 -5.25
CA TRP A 84 -5.21 2.47 -4.40
C TRP A 84 -4.92 3.95 -4.59
N SER A 85 -5.94 4.80 -4.42
CA SER A 85 -5.78 6.25 -4.35
C SER A 85 -6.17 6.73 -2.96
N CYS A 86 -5.34 7.56 -2.34
CA CYS A 86 -5.66 8.11 -1.03
C CYS A 86 -6.71 9.21 -1.17
N VAL A 87 -7.86 8.99 -0.56
CA VAL A 87 -8.98 9.95 -0.57
C VAL A 87 -8.85 10.93 0.58
N ALA A 88 -8.38 10.45 1.73
CA ALA A 88 -8.24 11.26 2.92
C ALA A 88 -7.22 10.67 3.88
N HIS A 89 -6.52 11.55 4.60
CA HIS A 89 -5.64 11.18 5.70
C HIS A 89 -5.82 12.23 6.78
N THR A 90 -6.31 11.84 7.94
CA THR A 90 -6.73 12.80 8.97
C THR A 90 -5.58 13.57 9.61
N ARG A 91 -4.36 13.04 9.58
CA ARG A 91 -3.18 13.69 10.17
C ARG A 91 -2.21 14.26 9.17
N ASP A 92 -2.21 13.73 7.94
CA ASP A 92 -1.22 14.10 6.93
C ASP A 92 -1.89 14.32 5.58
N GLU A 93 -2.30 15.54 5.34
CA GLU A 93 -3.00 15.93 4.11
C GLU A 93 -2.16 15.72 2.85
N GLU A 94 -0.82 15.61 2.98
CA GLU A 94 0.05 15.35 1.84
C GLU A 94 -0.25 14.02 1.16
N TRP A 95 -0.86 13.07 1.87
CA TRP A 95 -1.29 11.81 1.31
C TRP A 95 -2.49 11.93 0.39
N THR A 96 -3.35 12.93 0.61
CA THR A 96 -4.59 13.06 -0.15
C THR A 96 -4.29 13.32 -1.62
N GLY A 97 -4.87 12.51 -2.50
CA GLY A 97 -4.62 12.57 -3.94
C GLY A 97 -3.44 11.74 -4.41
N THR A 98 -2.69 11.13 -3.51
CA THR A 98 -1.56 10.26 -3.89
C THR A 98 -2.05 8.85 -4.22
N GLN A 99 -1.18 8.06 -4.84
CA GLN A 99 -1.50 6.69 -5.25
C GLN A 99 -0.51 5.71 -4.66
N LEU A 100 -1.02 4.55 -4.26
CA LEU A 100 -0.21 3.40 -3.89
C LEU A 100 -0.34 2.34 -4.96
N ARG A 101 0.78 1.76 -5.39
CA ARG A 101 0.81 0.69 -6.38
C ARG A 101 1.64 -0.47 -5.89
N PHE A 102 1.07 -1.66 -5.98
CA PHE A 102 1.72 -2.92 -5.67
C PHE A 102 1.71 -3.76 -6.93
N GLU A 103 2.89 -4.10 -7.44
CA GLU A 103 3.02 -4.98 -8.60
C GLU A 103 3.87 -6.18 -8.22
N LEU A 104 3.43 -7.37 -8.63
CA LEU A 104 4.04 -8.63 -8.24
C LEU A 104 4.48 -9.40 -9.45
N ALA A 105 5.77 -9.75 -9.49
CA ALA A 105 6.35 -10.60 -10.51
C ALA A 105 6.71 -11.95 -9.90
N ASP A 106 6.41 -13.03 -10.62
CA ASP A 106 6.71 -14.39 -10.21
C ASP A 106 8.22 -14.63 -10.26
N ARG A 107 8.78 -15.25 -9.23
CA ARG A 107 10.18 -15.67 -9.15
C ARG A 107 10.31 -17.14 -8.75
N GLY A 108 9.27 -17.93 -9.04
CA GLY A 108 9.22 -19.35 -8.71
C GLY A 108 8.06 -19.67 -7.78
N PRO A 109 7.86 -20.96 -7.44
CA PRO A 109 6.70 -21.39 -6.65
C PRO A 109 6.68 -20.86 -5.22
N GLN A 110 7.83 -20.41 -4.70
CA GLN A 110 7.95 -19.91 -3.33
C GLN A 110 8.69 -18.58 -3.27
N ALA A 111 8.64 -17.80 -4.34
CA ALA A 111 9.27 -16.49 -4.35
C ALA A 111 8.59 -15.57 -5.34
N CYS A 112 8.58 -14.29 -5.03
CA CYS A 112 8.12 -13.25 -5.92
C CYS A 112 8.89 -11.96 -5.67
N GLU A 113 8.71 -11.00 -6.57
CA GLU A 113 9.27 -9.67 -6.43
C GLU A 113 8.12 -8.69 -6.34
N LEU A 114 8.13 -7.88 -5.28
CA LEU A 114 7.18 -6.79 -5.09
C LEU A 114 7.84 -5.49 -5.54
N ASP A 115 7.17 -4.80 -6.46
CA ASP A 115 7.48 -3.41 -6.81
C ASP A 115 6.39 -2.55 -6.17
N PHE A 116 6.78 -1.79 -5.16
CA PHE A 116 5.89 -0.89 -4.42
C PHE A 116 6.20 0.55 -4.76
N ARG A 117 5.16 1.35 -5.01
CA ARG A 117 5.31 2.78 -5.26
C ARG A 117 4.25 3.58 -4.53
N HIS A 118 4.68 4.66 -3.89
CA HIS A 118 3.80 5.71 -3.39
C HIS A 118 4.05 6.94 -4.25
N ILE A 119 3.09 7.29 -5.07
CA ILE A 119 3.21 8.29 -6.13
C ILE A 119 2.54 9.58 -5.71
N GLY A 120 3.26 10.70 -5.85
CA GLY A 120 2.73 12.03 -5.57
C GLY A 120 3.13 12.58 -4.21
N ILE A 121 4.08 11.94 -3.53
CA ILE A 121 4.55 12.37 -2.21
C ILE A 121 6.07 12.30 -2.16
N SER A 122 6.67 13.20 -1.40
CA SER A 122 8.13 13.21 -1.23
C SER A 122 8.59 11.98 -0.45
N PRO A 123 9.63 11.26 -0.92
CA PRO A 123 10.11 10.06 -0.22
C PRO A 123 10.47 10.28 1.24
N GLU A 124 11.00 11.44 1.60
CA GLU A 124 11.38 11.73 2.99
C GLU A 124 10.19 11.65 3.95
N VAL A 125 9.00 11.92 3.47
CA VAL A 125 7.78 11.92 4.29
C VAL A 125 7.37 10.51 4.68
N VAL A 126 7.55 9.54 3.77
CA VAL A 126 6.96 8.21 3.90
C VAL A 126 7.97 7.06 4.02
N ALA A 127 9.25 7.30 3.72
CA ALA A 127 10.22 6.23 3.61
C ALA A 127 10.36 5.41 4.90
N GLU A 128 10.48 6.05 6.04
CA GLU A 128 10.67 5.35 7.31
C GLU A 128 9.48 4.43 7.63
N GLY A 129 8.26 4.94 7.46
CA GLY A 129 7.06 4.15 7.72
C GLY A 129 6.89 3.00 6.75
N TRP A 130 7.08 3.26 5.45
CA TRP A 130 6.94 2.18 4.46
C TRP A 130 8.03 1.13 4.59
N ASP A 131 9.26 1.51 4.92
CA ASP A 131 10.33 0.52 5.12
C ASP A 131 9.96 -0.47 6.23
N VAL A 132 9.36 0.02 7.31
CA VAL A 132 8.89 -0.83 8.42
C VAL A 132 7.73 -1.72 7.97
N PHE A 133 6.72 -1.15 7.31
CA PHE A 133 5.52 -1.92 6.96
C PHE A 133 5.73 -2.87 5.78
N LEU A 134 6.61 -2.53 4.84
CA LEU A 134 6.95 -3.47 3.77
C LEU A 134 7.75 -4.65 4.30
N ALA A 135 8.64 -4.44 5.27
CA ALA A 135 9.32 -5.53 5.96
C ALA A 135 8.33 -6.42 6.72
N SER A 136 7.31 -5.80 7.32
CA SER A 136 6.22 -6.51 8.00
C SER A 136 5.39 -7.36 7.03
N LEU A 137 5.09 -6.82 5.85
CA LEU A 137 4.39 -7.56 4.78
C LEU A 137 5.21 -8.79 4.35
N ALA A 138 6.50 -8.61 4.12
CA ALA A 138 7.37 -9.73 3.74
C ALA A 138 7.39 -10.80 4.83
N ALA A 139 7.53 -10.41 6.09
CA ALA A 139 7.54 -11.34 7.23
C ALA A 139 6.21 -12.11 7.34
N TYR A 140 5.10 -11.41 7.15
CA TYR A 140 3.79 -12.06 7.18
C TYR A 140 3.65 -13.09 6.05
N ALA A 141 4.04 -12.72 4.83
CA ALA A 141 3.95 -13.63 3.70
C ALA A 141 4.87 -14.85 3.84
N GLU A 142 6.08 -14.65 4.38
CA GLU A 142 7.08 -15.71 4.51
C GLU A 142 6.84 -16.61 5.72
N HIS A 143 6.37 -16.06 6.83
CA HIS A 143 6.34 -16.75 8.12
C HIS A 143 4.96 -16.80 8.77
N GLY A 144 3.97 -16.10 8.22
CA GLY A 144 2.63 -16.03 8.78
C GLY A 144 2.47 -15.00 9.89
N GLU A 145 3.52 -14.26 10.22
CA GLU A 145 3.49 -13.22 11.26
C GLU A 145 4.13 -11.94 10.77
N GLY A 146 3.33 -10.88 10.70
CA GLY A 146 3.81 -9.53 10.48
C GLY A 146 3.85 -8.74 11.78
N ARG A 147 4.12 -7.44 11.66
CA ARG A 147 4.16 -6.51 12.80
C ARG A 147 3.27 -5.31 12.51
N PRO A 148 1.94 -5.50 12.47
CA PRO A 148 1.05 -4.39 12.21
C PRO A 148 0.99 -3.45 13.42
N PHE A 149 0.67 -2.19 13.16
CA PHE A 149 0.39 -1.25 14.23
C PHE A 149 -0.82 -1.74 15.04
N GLY A 150 -0.73 -1.70 16.35
CA GLY A 150 -1.83 -2.09 17.24
C GLY A 150 -1.85 -3.56 17.64
N ALA A 151 -0.90 -4.34 17.19
CA ALA A 151 -0.79 -5.73 17.58
C ALA A 151 -0.12 -5.88 18.94
#